data_c210cd1995818e9640d0d1df72e5a255
#
_entry.id   c210cd1995818e9640d0d1df72e5a255
#
_cell.length_a   1.000
_cell.length_b   1.000
_cell.length_c   1.000
_cell.angle_alpha   90.00
_cell.angle_beta   90.00
_cell.angle_gamma   90.00
#
_symmetry.space_group_name_H-M   'P 1'
#
loop_
_entity.id
_entity.type
_entity.pdbx_description
1 polymer ?
#
loop_
_entity_poly.entity_id
_entity_poly.type
_entity_poly.pdbx_seq_one_letter_code
_entity_poly.pdbx_strand_id
1 'polypeptide(L)'
;MRLTGEGAWYARGGSKLGELYTIMHLPYTSMVLSYVLIGAAISPSFYPNRVIATLLAYFLGLGLSAHALNELHARHWGETLSKRELEILFAAPLIGAILIGVFGMVVLYATSGALLMPLVLLAFIFLETFFLFAYNIDLSGGRYHTDLAFAFSWAALPVLVSYYVNALTITVVALLVSVAMAATAGIEINLSRWCKDFRRKSSLTQMQLADGTKLSLNTAELIARPEKALKLIVVAVDLLAIGLTIHKLFP
;
A
#
# COMPACT_ATOMS: atom_id res chain seq x y z
N MET A 1 -20.02 -9.35 19.36
CA MET A 1 -18.88 -10.25 19.67
C MET A 1 -18.40 -10.84 18.34
N ARG A 2 -17.46 -10.16 17.64
CA ARG A 2 -16.88 -10.71 16.41
C ARG A 2 -15.91 -11.82 16.82
N LEU A 3 -16.09 -12.98 16.22
CA LEU A 3 -15.31 -14.19 16.50
C LEU A 3 -13.83 -13.93 16.21
N THR A 4 -12.97 -14.25 17.14
CA THR A 4 -11.50 -14.11 17.12
C THR A 4 -10.79 -14.97 16.07
N GLY A 5 -11.49 -15.44 15.02
CA GLY A 5 -10.98 -16.24 13.91
C GLY A 5 -11.05 -15.58 12.54
N GLU A 6 -11.64 -14.39 12.41
CA GLU A 6 -11.97 -13.77 11.12
C GLU A 6 -10.97 -12.72 10.61
N GLY A 7 -9.90 -12.46 11.34
CA GLY A 7 -8.89 -11.46 11.01
C GLY A 7 -7.89 -11.92 9.95
N ALA A 8 -7.27 -10.95 9.26
CA ALA A 8 -6.09 -11.22 8.45
C ALA A 8 -4.98 -11.86 9.29
N TRP A 9 -4.08 -12.62 8.67
CA TRP A 9 -3.02 -13.36 9.36
C TRP A 9 -2.11 -12.50 10.25
N TYR A 10 -2.04 -11.20 10.00
CA TYR A 10 -1.29 -10.21 10.78
C TYR A 10 -2.16 -9.49 11.81
N ALA A 11 -3.48 -9.67 11.83
CA ALA A 11 -4.38 -8.94 12.71
C ALA A 11 -4.10 -9.25 14.20
N ARG A 12 -4.13 -8.21 15.01
CA ARG A 12 -3.96 -8.24 16.47
C ARG A 12 -5.20 -7.59 17.10
N GLY A 13 -5.93 -8.35 17.90
CA GLY A 13 -7.11 -7.85 18.61
C GLY A 13 -6.82 -7.55 20.09
N GLY A 14 -7.87 -7.09 20.81
CA GLY A 14 -7.91 -7.04 22.27
C GLY A 14 -7.31 -5.81 22.95
N SER A 15 -6.69 -4.89 22.21
CA SER A 15 -6.18 -3.62 22.75
C SER A 15 -6.10 -2.54 21.68
N LYS A 16 -6.04 -1.26 22.09
CA LYS A 16 -5.83 -0.13 21.15
C LYS A 16 -4.56 -0.28 20.32
N LEU A 17 -3.46 -0.72 20.91
CA LEU A 17 -2.21 -0.98 20.19
C LEU A 17 -2.36 -2.13 19.18
N GLY A 18 -3.09 -3.19 19.54
CA GLY A 18 -3.39 -4.29 18.63
C GLY A 18 -4.27 -3.86 17.46
N GLU A 19 -5.29 -3.03 17.70
CA GLU A 19 -6.13 -2.46 16.66
C GLU A 19 -5.34 -1.53 15.75
N LEU A 20 -4.52 -0.63 16.30
CA LEU A 20 -3.64 0.24 15.53
C LEU A 20 -2.69 -0.57 14.64
N TYR A 21 -2.02 -1.60 15.19
CA TYR A 21 -1.16 -2.50 14.42
C TYR A 21 -1.91 -3.15 13.25
N THR A 22 -3.16 -3.56 13.50
CA THR A 22 -4.01 -4.20 12.48
C THR A 22 -4.42 -3.21 11.40
N ILE A 23 -4.82 -1.99 11.79
CA ILE A 23 -5.21 -0.91 10.86
C ILE A 23 -4.04 -0.52 9.94
N MET A 24 -2.82 -0.46 10.47
CA MET A 24 -1.62 -0.14 9.67
C MET A 24 -1.31 -1.16 8.57
N HIS A 25 -1.94 -2.34 8.57
CA HIS A 25 -1.69 -3.39 7.56
C HIS A 25 -0.20 -3.60 7.27
N LEU A 26 0.64 -3.69 8.29
CA LEU A 26 2.11 -3.61 8.19
C LEU A 26 2.73 -4.40 7.03
N PRO A 27 2.31 -5.65 6.70
CA PRO A 27 2.87 -6.35 5.57
C PRO A 27 2.64 -5.64 4.22
N TYR A 28 1.48 -5.01 4.04
CA TYR A 28 1.15 -4.29 2.80
C TYR A 28 1.75 -2.89 2.79
N THR A 29 1.83 -2.25 3.94
CA THR A 29 2.56 -0.99 4.11
C THR A 29 4.06 -1.18 3.82
N SER A 30 4.68 -2.30 4.25
CA SER A 30 6.08 -2.58 3.89
C SER A 30 6.28 -2.72 2.38
N MET A 31 5.33 -3.33 1.65
CA MET A 31 5.37 -3.39 0.19
C MET A 31 5.32 -2.00 -0.45
N VAL A 32 4.45 -1.09 0.01
CA VAL A 32 4.41 0.30 -0.49
C VAL A 32 5.75 0.99 -0.28
N LEU A 33 6.33 0.86 0.91
CA LEU A 33 7.66 1.43 1.20
C LEU A 33 8.75 0.78 0.35
N SER A 34 8.64 -0.51 0.06
CA SER A 34 9.53 -1.22 -0.86
C SER A 34 9.42 -0.72 -2.30
N TYR A 35 8.21 -0.37 -2.77
CA TYR A 35 8.02 0.26 -4.09
C TYR A 35 8.71 1.63 -4.16
N VAL A 36 8.68 2.41 -3.08
CA VAL A 36 9.45 3.67 -2.97
C VAL A 36 10.95 3.39 -3.08
N LEU A 37 11.48 2.39 -2.36
CA LEU A 37 12.90 2.01 -2.43
C LEU A 37 13.29 1.51 -3.82
N ILE A 38 12.46 0.69 -4.47
CA ILE A 38 12.70 0.21 -5.85
C ILE A 38 12.78 1.40 -6.80
N GLY A 39 11.84 2.35 -6.74
CA GLY A 39 11.85 3.55 -7.58
C GLY A 39 13.13 4.38 -7.41
N ALA A 40 13.58 4.58 -6.16
CA ALA A 40 14.84 5.27 -5.87
C ALA A 40 16.06 4.50 -6.39
N ALA A 41 16.09 3.18 -6.17
CA ALA A 41 17.26 2.35 -6.49
C ALA A 41 17.51 2.23 -8.01
N ILE A 42 16.44 2.18 -8.82
CA ILE A 42 16.56 2.13 -10.29
C ILE A 42 16.79 3.51 -10.93
N SER A 43 16.68 4.59 -10.14
CA SER A 43 16.97 5.96 -10.61
C SER A 43 18.47 6.12 -10.90
N PRO A 44 18.87 6.91 -11.92
CA PRO A 44 20.29 7.19 -12.18
C PRO A 44 20.98 7.89 -11.01
N SER A 45 20.26 8.72 -10.26
CA SER A 45 20.74 9.42 -9.07
C SER A 45 20.03 8.89 -7.82
N PHE A 46 20.75 8.86 -6.69
CA PHE A 46 20.17 8.42 -5.40
C PHE A 46 20.53 9.44 -4.32
N TYR A 47 19.52 10.12 -3.80
CA TYR A 47 19.67 11.11 -2.74
C TYR A 47 19.02 10.59 -1.46
N PRO A 48 19.79 10.10 -0.46
CA PRO A 48 19.23 9.46 0.76
C PRO A 48 18.19 10.31 1.47
N ASN A 49 18.41 11.63 1.58
CA ASN A 49 17.47 12.56 2.20
C ASN A 49 16.13 12.64 1.46
N ARG A 50 16.13 12.60 0.12
CA ARG A 50 14.89 12.56 -0.69
C ARG A 50 14.18 11.22 -0.55
N VAL A 51 14.94 10.12 -0.50
CA VAL A 51 14.39 8.77 -0.28
C VAL A 51 13.74 8.67 1.08
N ILE A 52 14.41 9.11 2.16
CA ILE A 52 13.86 9.09 3.52
C ILE A 52 12.60 9.97 3.61
N ALA A 53 12.61 11.17 3.02
CA ALA A 53 11.43 12.03 3.00
C ALA A 53 10.25 11.38 2.25
N THR A 54 10.51 10.72 1.11
CA THR A 54 9.49 10.01 0.34
C THR A 54 8.96 8.81 1.11
N LEU A 55 9.81 8.00 1.73
CA LEU A 55 9.40 6.89 2.61
C LEU A 55 8.49 7.37 3.74
N LEU A 56 8.87 8.47 4.40
CA LEU A 56 8.07 9.04 5.49
C LEU A 56 6.72 9.56 4.97
N ALA A 57 6.69 10.25 3.82
CA ALA A 57 5.45 10.72 3.21
C ALA A 57 4.50 9.55 2.88
N TYR A 58 5.00 8.47 2.28
CA TYR A 58 4.18 7.30 1.97
C TYR A 58 3.75 6.52 3.21
N PHE A 59 4.60 6.39 4.22
CA PHE A 59 4.22 5.79 5.50
C PHE A 59 3.08 6.58 6.17
N LEU A 60 3.19 7.91 6.21
CA LEU A 60 2.15 8.77 6.78
C LEU A 60 0.87 8.75 5.94
N GLY A 61 1.00 8.90 4.61
CA GLY A 61 -0.15 8.98 3.69
C GLY A 61 -0.87 7.64 3.54
N LEU A 62 -0.18 6.62 3.05
CA LEU A 62 -0.79 5.32 2.77
C LEU A 62 -0.75 4.38 3.97
N GLY A 63 0.36 4.34 4.72
CA GLY A 63 0.49 3.42 5.86
C GLY A 63 -0.40 3.78 7.06
N LEU A 64 -0.68 5.05 7.29
CA LEU A 64 -1.51 5.51 8.41
C LEU A 64 -2.82 6.11 7.93
N SER A 65 -2.75 7.21 7.17
CA SER A 65 -3.92 8.03 6.86
C SER A 65 -4.96 7.30 6.01
N ALA A 66 -4.55 6.63 4.92
CA ALA A 66 -5.48 5.90 4.06
C ALA A 66 -6.22 4.78 4.81
N HIS A 67 -5.50 4.04 5.65
CA HIS A 67 -6.10 2.97 6.45
C HIS A 67 -7.03 3.49 7.54
N ALA A 68 -6.68 4.60 8.20
CA ALA A 68 -7.55 5.24 9.18
C ALA A 68 -8.83 5.79 8.52
N LEU A 69 -8.73 6.35 7.30
CA LEU A 69 -9.88 6.80 6.53
C LEU A 69 -10.81 5.65 6.16
N ASN A 70 -10.26 4.51 5.73
CA ASN A 70 -11.03 3.30 5.45
C ASN A 70 -11.77 2.80 6.70
N GLU A 71 -11.15 2.84 7.89
CA GLU A 71 -11.81 2.49 9.15
C GLU A 71 -12.88 3.51 9.57
N LEU A 72 -12.70 4.79 9.29
CA LEU A 72 -13.73 5.81 9.50
C LEU A 72 -14.94 5.60 8.61
N HIS A 73 -14.72 5.19 7.35
CA HIS A 73 -15.81 4.94 6.38
C HIS A 73 -16.55 3.63 6.67
N ALA A 74 -15.83 2.55 6.96
CA ALA A 74 -16.41 1.23 7.21
C ALA A 74 -15.61 0.46 8.26
N ARG A 75 -16.06 0.48 9.52
CA ARG A 75 -15.43 -0.21 10.65
C ARG A 75 -15.20 -1.70 10.37
N HIS A 76 -13.96 -2.07 10.07
CA HIS A 76 -13.58 -3.43 9.69
C HIS A 76 -12.89 -4.22 10.81
N TRP A 77 -12.06 -3.56 11.62
CA TRP A 77 -11.06 -4.24 12.45
C TRP A 77 -11.27 -4.16 13.95
N GLY A 78 -12.06 -3.21 14.44
CA GLY A 78 -12.30 -3.14 15.87
C GLY A 78 -13.10 -1.92 16.31
N GLU A 79 -13.28 -1.81 17.62
CA GLU A 79 -14.08 -0.75 18.25
C GLU A 79 -13.35 -0.15 19.46
N THR A 80 -12.06 -0.49 19.67
CA THR A 80 -11.29 0.03 20.81
C THR A 80 -10.77 1.43 20.57
N LEU A 81 -10.48 1.78 19.30
CA LEU A 81 -10.18 3.15 18.91
C LEU A 81 -11.47 3.94 18.74
N SER A 82 -11.55 5.09 19.39
CA SER A 82 -12.67 6.02 19.23
C SER A 82 -12.66 6.65 17.84
N LYS A 83 -13.82 7.18 17.41
CA LYS A 83 -13.93 7.93 16.15
C LYS A 83 -12.92 9.08 16.11
N ARG A 84 -12.78 9.83 17.21
CA ARG A 84 -11.83 10.96 17.31
C ARG A 84 -10.37 10.52 17.15
N GLU A 85 -9.98 9.37 17.72
CA GLU A 85 -8.63 8.84 17.56
C GLU A 85 -8.37 8.45 16.09
N LEU A 86 -9.35 7.88 15.41
CA LEU A 86 -9.25 7.58 13.97
C LEU A 86 -9.21 8.85 13.12
N GLU A 87 -9.99 9.89 13.47
CA GLU A 87 -9.94 11.20 12.78
C GLU A 87 -8.55 11.84 12.92
N ILE A 88 -7.93 11.77 14.09
CA ILE A 88 -6.57 12.24 14.32
C ILE A 88 -5.56 11.39 13.53
N LEU A 89 -5.71 10.06 13.57
CA LEU A 89 -4.85 9.12 12.84
C LEU A 89 -4.97 9.27 11.32
N PHE A 90 -6.09 9.76 10.82
CA PHE A 90 -6.28 10.14 9.43
C PHE A 90 -5.67 11.51 9.12
N ALA A 91 -6.09 12.56 9.85
CA ALA A 91 -5.82 13.94 9.44
C ALA A 91 -4.36 14.36 9.69
N ALA A 92 -3.80 14.04 10.86
CA ALA A 92 -2.45 14.49 11.21
C ALA A 92 -1.36 13.86 10.31
N PRO A 93 -1.36 12.55 10.03
CA PRO A 93 -0.41 11.97 9.10
C PRO A 93 -0.60 12.48 7.66
N LEU A 94 -1.84 12.69 7.19
CA LEU A 94 -2.08 13.25 5.86
C LEU A 94 -1.48 14.64 5.70
N ILE A 95 -1.73 15.52 6.68
CA ILE A 95 -1.13 16.86 6.70
C ILE A 95 0.40 16.75 6.69
N GLY A 96 0.98 15.87 7.51
CA GLY A 96 2.41 15.62 7.53
C GLY A 96 2.97 15.17 6.18
N ALA A 97 2.30 14.23 5.51
CA ALA A 97 2.69 13.76 4.18
C ALA A 97 2.65 14.89 3.13
N ILE A 98 1.57 15.70 3.13
CA ILE A 98 1.44 16.85 2.23
C ILE A 98 2.54 17.89 2.49
N LEU A 99 2.82 18.21 3.76
CA LEU A 99 3.87 19.17 4.12
C LEU A 99 5.26 18.70 3.67
N ILE A 100 5.56 17.40 3.79
CA ILE A 100 6.79 16.80 3.25
C ILE A 100 6.84 16.98 1.73
N GLY A 101 5.72 16.72 1.03
CA GLY A 101 5.62 16.90 -0.42
C GLY A 101 5.83 18.37 -0.85
N VAL A 102 5.18 19.31 -0.15
CA VAL A 102 5.35 20.76 -0.39
C VAL A 102 6.80 21.21 -0.12
N PHE A 103 7.41 20.74 0.95
CA PHE A 103 8.83 20.98 1.21
C PHE A 103 9.71 20.39 0.10
N GLY A 104 9.39 19.19 -0.39
CA GLY A 104 10.03 18.58 -1.53
C GLY A 104 9.96 19.45 -2.79
N MET A 105 8.81 20.11 -3.06
CA MET A 105 8.67 21.05 -4.17
C MET A 105 9.65 22.23 -4.04
N VAL A 106 9.80 22.79 -2.84
CA VAL A 106 10.77 23.88 -2.57
C VAL A 106 12.19 23.40 -2.85
N VAL A 107 12.55 22.20 -2.38
CA VAL A 107 13.88 21.62 -2.61
C VAL A 107 14.12 21.37 -4.10
N LEU A 108 13.15 20.85 -4.84
CA LEU A 108 13.28 20.61 -6.27
C LEU A 108 13.46 21.92 -7.06
N TYR A 109 12.69 22.96 -6.69
CA TYR A 109 12.87 24.28 -7.29
C TYR A 109 14.27 24.87 -7.00
N ALA A 110 14.69 24.85 -5.75
CA ALA A 110 15.97 25.37 -5.33
C ALA A 110 17.17 24.66 -5.98
N THR A 111 17.04 23.34 -6.24
CA THR A 111 18.13 22.56 -6.83
C THR A 111 18.13 22.54 -8.37
N SER A 112 16.98 22.69 -9.02
CA SER A 112 16.88 22.66 -10.49
C SER A 112 16.81 24.04 -11.13
N GLY A 113 16.37 25.06 -10.41
CA GLY A 113 16.04 26.39 -10.97
C GLY A 113 14.83 26.39 -11.92
N ALA A 114 14.18 25.25 -12.14
CA ALA A 114 13.12 25.07 -13.11
C ALA A 114 11.76 24.85 -12.44
N LEU A 115 10.77 25.70 -12.74
CA LEU A 115 9.42 25.61 -12.17
C LEU A 115 8.69 24.30 -12.57
N LEU A 116 9.05 23.70 -13.70
CA LEU A 116 8.44 22.44 -14.15
C LEU A 116 8.64 21.31 -13.12
N MET A 117 9.79 21.25 -12.43
CA MET A 117 10.10 20.15 -11.53
C MET A 117 9.15 20.09 -10.32
N PRO A 118 8.91 21.18 -9.56
CA PRO A 118 7.92 21.15 -8.48
C PRO A 118 6.48 20.97 -8.99
N LEU A 119 6.13 21.44 -10.19
CA LEU A 119 4.78 21.26 -10.74
C LEU A 119 4.48 19.80 -11.06
N VAL A 120 5.45 19.02 -11.55
CA VAL A 120 5.28 17.57 -11.71
C VAL A 120 5.12 16.88 -10.37
N LEU A 121 5.88 17.26 -9.35
CA LEU A 121 5.69 16.71 -8.00
C LEU A 121 4.31 17.09 -7.42
N LEU A 122 3.83 18.32 -7.67
CA LEU A 122 2.48 18.73 -7.29
C LEU A 122 1.41 17.84 -7.95
N ALA A 123 1.57 17.50 -9.23
CA ALA A 123 0.65 16.59 -9.92
C ALA A 123 0.66 15.19 -9.26
N PHE A 124 1.80 14.68 -8.84
CA PHE A 124 1.87 13.42 -8.09
C PHE A 124 1.19 13.53 -6.73
N ILE A 125 1.42 14.60 -5.95
CA ILE A 125 0.76 14.83 -4.66
C ILE A 125 -0.77 14.87 -4.85
N PHE A 126 -1.24 15.54 -5.90
CA PHE A 126 -2.67 15.59 -6.22
C PHE A 126 -3.23 14.20 -6.56
N LEU A 127 -2.56 13.42 -7.42
CA LEU A 127 -2.99 12.07 -7.78
C LEU A 127 -3.03 11.14 -6.56
N GLU A 128 -1.99 11.15 -5.73
CA GLU A 128 -1.93 10.34 -4.50
C GLU A 128 -3.06 10.72 -3.54
N THR A 129 -3.25 12.00 -3.30
CA THR A 129 -4.31 12.49 -2.42
C THR A 129 -5.70 12.15 -2.99
N PHE A 130 -5.90 12.32 -4.30
CA PHE A 130 -7.14 11.96 -4.96
C PHE A 130 -7.46 10.47 -4.79
N PHE A 131 -6.52 9.58 -5.08
CA PHE A 131 -6.75 8.14 -4.93
C PHE A 131 -6.87 7.70 -3.47
N LEU A 132 -6.15 8.34 -2.55
CA LEU A 132 -6.32 8.12 -1.11
C LEU A 132 -7.78 8.32 -0.70
N PHE A 133 -8.40 9.43 -1.12
CA PHE A 133 -9.83 9.65 -0.85
C PHE A 133 -10.71 8.74 -1.70
N ALA A 134 -10.55 8.79 -3.02
CA ALA A 134 -11.46 8.14 -3.96
C ALA A 134 -11.60 6.62 -3.73
N TYR A 135 -10.50 5.97 -3.35
CA TYR A 135 -10.50 4.53 -3.04
C TYR A 135 -11.11 4.22 -1.68
N ASN A 136 -10.75 4.98 -0.63
CA ASN A 136 -11.10 4.61 0.74
C ASN A 136 -12.49 5.05 1.20
N ILE A 137 -13.13 6.01 0.51
CA ILE A 137 -14.51 6.44 0.80
C ILE A 137 -15.53 6.02 -0.26
N ASP A 138 -15.16 5.08 -1.14
CA ASP A 138 -16.02 4.60 -2.24
C ASP A 138 -16.59 5.72 -3.10
N LEU A 139 -15.74 6.71 -3.44
CA LEU A 139 -16.15 7.89 -4.21
C LEU A 139 -16.90 7.48 -5.48
N SER A 140 -18.00 8.20 -5.78
CA SER A 140 -18.88 7.93 -6.93
C SER A 140 -19.43 6.50 -6.95
N GLY A 141 -19.84 5.98 -5.79
CA GLY A 141 -20.40 4.63 -5.66
C GLY A 141 -19.39 3.52 -5.86
N GLY A 142 -18.13 3.74 -5.47
CA GLY A 142 -17.05 2.74 -5.55
C GLY A 142 -16.42 2.63 -6.94
N ARG A 143 -16.66 3.58 -7.85
CA ARG A 143 -16.06 3.57 -9.20
C ARG A 143 -14.53 3.47 -9.17
N TYR A 144 -13.90 4.02 -8.16
CA TYR A 144 -12.45 4.00 -7.95
C TYR A 144 -11.96 2.90 -7.00
N HIS A 145 -12.87 2.13 -6.40
CA HIS A 145 -12.52 0.99 -5.53
C HIS A 145 -12.30 -0.28 -6.36
N THR A 146 -11.36 -0.21 -7.30
CA THR A 146 -11.03 -1.30 -8.23
C THR A 146 -9.62 -1.80 -8.01
N ASP A 147 -9.33 -3.04 -8.46
CA ASP A 147 -7.98 -3.60 -8.39
C ASP A 147 -6.98 -2.78 -9.19
N LEU A 148 -7.41 -2.20 -10.32
CA LEU A 148 -6.56 -1.35 -11.14
C LEU A 148 -6.22 -0.03 -10.44
N ALA A 149 -7.22 0.63 -9.81
CA ALA A 149 -6.98 1.85 -9.05
C ALA A 149 -6.04 1.59 -7.86
N PHE A 150 -6.24 0.46 -7.16
CA PHE A 150 -5.34 0.01 -6.09
C PHE A 150 -3.92 -0.21 -6.62
N ALA A 151 -3.75 -1.03 -7.65
CA ALA A 151 -2.44 -1.34 -8.21
C ALA A 151 -1.70 -0.08 -8.70
N PHE A 152 -2.43 0.85 -9.30
CA PHE A 152 -1.86 2.12 -9.76
C PHE A 152 -1.42 2.99 -8.59
N SER A 153 -2.30 3.28 -7.63
CA SER A 153 -2.02 4.22 -6.54
C SER A 153 -1.10 3.65 -5.45
N TRP A 154 -1.17 2.35 -5.18
CA TRP A 154 -0.40 1.71 -4.11
C TRP A 154 0.96 1.15 -4.57
N ALA A 155 1.18 1.03 -5.88
CA ALA A 155 2.44 0.48 -6.40
C ALA A 155 3.06 1.31 -7.52
N ALA A 156 2.33 1.60 -8.61
CA ALA A 156 2.91 2.34 -9.72
C ALA A 156 3.33 3.75 -9.33
N LEU A 157 2.45 4.50 -8.66
CA LEU A 157 2.77 5.87 -8.22
C LEU A 157 3.94 5.93 -7.24
N PRO A 158 4.03 5.11 -6.17
CA PRO A 158 5.20 5.08 -5.29
C PRO A 158 6.54 4.89 -6.02
N VAL A 159 6.59 3.97 -7.01
CA VAL A 159 7.78 3.79 -7.85
C VAL A 159 8.09 5.06 -8.65
N LEU A 160 7.09 5.62 -9.34
CA LEU A 160 7.27 6.79 -10.21
C LEU A 160 7.66 8.04 -9.43
N VAL A 161 7.00 8.30 -8.30
CA VAL A 161 7.31 9.46 -7.44
C VAL A 161 8.72 9.37 -6.91
N SER A 162 9.10 8.21 -6.36
CA SER A 162 10.43 8.02 -5.80
C SER A 162 11.52 8.08 -6.86
N TYR A 163 11.29 7.50 -8.04
CA TYR A 163 12.18 7.66 -9.18
C TYR A 163 12.31 9.14 -9.56
N TYR A 164 11.17 9.83 -9.75
CA TYR A 164 11.13 11.21 -10.20
C TYR A 164 11.86 12.18 -9.27
N VAL A 165 11.62 12.10 -7.96
CA VAL A 165 12.29 13.02 -7.01
C VAL A 165 13.80 12.84 -6.95
N ASN A 166 14.32 11.68 -7.38
CA ASN A 166 15.76 11.42 -7.49
C ASN A 166 16.32 11.79 -8.88
N ALA A 167 15.61 11.47 -9.98
CA ALA A 167 16.10 11.65 -11.36
C ALA A 167 15.67 12.96 -12.00
N LEU A 168 14.62 13.62 -11.52
CA LEU A 168 13.96 14.79 -12.14
C LEU A 168 13.44 14.53 -13.56
N THR A 169 13.23 13.28 -13.91
CA THR A 169 12.71 12.81 -15.19
C THR A 169 11.97 11.49 -15.00
N ILE A 170 11.21 11.06 -16.00
CA ILE A 170 10.61 9.72 -16.08
C ILE A 170 11.17 9.03 -17.31
N THR A 171 11.73 7.85 -17.15
CA THR A 171 12.28 7.03 -18.24
C THR A 171 11.37 5.83 -18.54
N VAL A 172 11.59 5.20 -19.70
CA VAL A 172 10.91 3.95 -20.05
C VAL A 172 11.14 2.85 -19.01
N VAL A 173 12.34 2.78 -18.42
CA VAL A 173 12.66 1.84 -17.35
C VAL A 173 11.78 2.09 -16.13
N ALA A 174 11.62 3.35 -15.71
CA ALA A 174 10.75 3.70 -14.59
C ALA A 174 9.29 3.30 -14.86
N LEU A 175 8.79 3.52 -16.08
CA LEU A 175 7.44 3.11 -16.49
C LEU A 175 7.28 1.59 -16.47
N LEU A 176 8.21 0.84 -17.05
CA LEU A 176 8.13 -0.63 -17.07
C LEU A 176 8.18 -1.23 -15.68
N VAL A 177 9.05 -0.73 -14.80
CA VAL A 177 9.13 -1.20 -13.41
C VAL A 177 7.88 -0.80 -12.62
N SER A 178 7.33 0.39 -12.84
CA SER A 178 6.08 0.79 -12.17
C SER A 178 4.91 -0.10 -12.58
N VAL A 179 4.81 -0.49 -13.85
CA VAL A 179 3.79 -1.44 -14.34
C VAL A 179 4.01 -2.84 -13.75
N ALA A 180 5.26 -3.30 -13.65
CA ALA A 180 5.57 -4.59 -13.04
C ALA A 180 5.18 -4.63 -11.55
N MET A 181 5.45 -3.55 -10.81
CA MET A 181 5.05 -3.44 -9.39
C MET A 181 3.53 -3.30 -9.25
N ALA A 182 2.86 -2.58 -10.16
CA ALA A 182 1.39 -2.55 -10.22
C ALA A 182 0.79 -3.95 -10.45
N ALA A 183 1.36 -4.74 -11.35
CA ALA A 183 0.94 -6.14 -11.56
C ALA A 183 1.13 -6.98 -10.29
N THR A 184 2.24 -6.78 -9.56
CA THR A 184 2.50 -7.44 -8.27
C THR A 184 1.47 -7.07 -7.22
N ALA A 185 1.13 -5.77 -7.07
CA ALA A 185 0.06 -5.32 -6.19
C ALA A 185 -1.32 -5.83 -6.65
N GLY A 186 -1.54 -5.99 -7.96
CA GLY A 186 -2.73 -6.63 -8.51
C GLY A 186 -2.87 -8.09 -8.07
N ILE A 187 -1.78 -8.86 -8.04
CA ILE A 187 -1.78 -10.23 -7.50
C ILE A 187 -2.09 -10.21 -6.00
N GLU A 188 -1.44 -9.31 -5.24
CA GLU A 188 -1.66 -9.13 -3.81
C GLU A 188 -3.13 -8.88 -3.47
N ILE A 189 -3.76 -7.87 -4.10
CA ILE A 189 -5.15 -7.51 -3.79
C ILE A 189 -6.14 -8.63 -4.16
N ASN A 190 -5.91 -9.34 -5.26
CA ASN A 190 -6.73 -10.48 -5.66
C ASN A 190 -6.67 -11.61 -4.64
N LEU A 191 -5.47 -12.01 -4.22
CA LEU A 191 -5.29 -13.04 -3.20
C LEU A 191 -5.85 -12.60 -1.83
N SER A 192 -5.66 -11.33 -1.47
CA SER A 192 -6.18 -10.76 -0.23
C SER A 192 -7.70 -10.76 -0.19
N ARG A 193 -8.36 -10.36 -1.29
CA ARG A 193 -9.83 -10.41 -1.42
C ARG A 193 -10.36 -11.84 -1.33
N TRP A 194 -9.72 -12.78 -1.99
CA TRP A 194 -10.06 -14.20 -1.87
C TRP A 194 -10.06 -14.64 -0.41
N CYS A 195 -8.95 -14.42 0.30
CA CYS A 195 -8.85 -14.78 1.72
C CYS A 195 -9.92 -14.08 2.58
N LYS A 196 -10.18 -12.78 2.35
CA LYS A 196 -11.20 -11.99 3.05
C LYS A 196 -12.61 -12.54 2.82
N ASP A 197 -12.95 -12.87 1.58
CA ASP A 197 -14.28 -13.36 1.23
C ASP A 197 -14.58 -14.71 1.87
N PHE A 198 -13.64 -15.65 1.81
CA PHE A 198 -13.84 -16.95 2.43
C PHE A 198 -13.88 -16.87 3.97
N ARG A 199 -13.04 -16.06 4.60
CA ARG A 199 -13.09 -15.84 6.07
C ARG A 199 -14.42 -15.27 6.54
N ARG A 200 -15.05 -14.41 5.74
CA ARG A 200 -16.29 -13.72 6.14
C ARG A 200 -17.56 -14.44 5.74
N LYS A 201 -17.52 -15.23 4.67
CA LYS A 201 -18.74 -15.78 4.03
C LYS A 201 -18.83 -17.30 4.07
N SER A 202 -17.77 -18.02 4.43
CA SER A 202 -17.74 -19.48 4.37
C SER A 202 -17.28 -20.10 5.69
N SER A 203 -17.94 -21.18 6.10
CA SER A 203 -17.48 -22.05 7.19
C SER A 203 -17.06 -23.41 6.69
N LEU A 204 -17.75 -23.92 5.67
CA LEU A 204 -17.49 -25.20 5.03
C LEU A 204 -17.85 -25.11 3.54
N THR A 205 -16.98 -25.59 2.67
CA THR A 205 -17.23 -25.68 1.23
C THR A 205 -17.17 -27.12 0.78
N GLN A 206 -18.20 -27.56 0.05
CA GLN A 206 -18.24 -28.88 -0.57
C GLN A 206 -18.02 -28.74 -2.07
N MET A 207 -17.10 -29.53 -2.61
CA MET A 207 -16.83 -29.64 -4.04
C MET A 207 -17.01 -31.10 -4.48
N GLN A 208 -17.56 -31.28 -5.68
CA GLN A 208 -17.56 -32.60 -6.35
C GLN A 208 -16.46 -32.59 -7.40
N LEU A 209 -15.54 -33.52 -7.32
CA LEU A 209 -14.48 -33.72 -8.29
C LEU A 209 -15.01 -34.42 -9.55
N ALA A 210 -14.25 -34.37 -10.65
CA ALA A 210 -14.65 -34.99 -11.95
C ALA A 210 -14.83 -36.52 -11.86
N ASP A 211 -14.17 -37.17 -10.91
CA ASP A 211 -14.31 -38.61 -10.62
C ASP A 211 -15.52 -38.94 -9.73
N GLY A 212 -16.34 -37.94 -9.35
CA GLY A 212 -17.48 -38.08 -8.48
C GLY A 212 -17.15 -37.98 -6.97
N THR A 213 -15.89 -37.91 -6.58
CA THR A 213 -15.48 -37.79 -5.19
C THR A 213 -15.95 -36.45 -4.62
N LYS A 214 -16.51 -36.48 -3.40
CA LYS A 214 -16.89 -35.26 -2.64
C LYS A 214 -15.75 -34.85 -1.73
N LEU A 215 -15.27 -33.62 -1.90
CA LEU A 215 -14.27 -33.00 -1.06
C LEU A 215 -14.94 -31.94 -0.19
N SER A 216 -14.73 -32.00 1.13
CA SER A 216 -15.16 -30.98 2.07
C SER A 216 -13.93 -30.24 2.59
N LEU A 217 -13.90 -28.93 2.41
CA LEU A 217 -12.83 -28.06 2.87
C LEU A 217 -13.37 -27.03 3.87
N ASN A 218 -12.68 -26.87 4.97
CA ASN A 218 -12.96 -25.76 5.90
C ASN A 218 -12.30 -24.46 5.38
N THR A 219 -12.68 -23.33 5.98
CA THR A 219 -12.18 -22.02 5.58
C THR A 219 -10.65 -21.93 5.67
N ALA A 220 -10.02 -22.51 6.71
CA ALA A 220 -8.57 -22.46 6.88
C ALA A 220 -7.85 -23.21 5.74
N GLU A 221 -8.37 -24.35 5.30
CA GLU A 221 -7.81 -25.12 4.17
C GLU A 221 -7.93 -24.36 2.85
N LEU A 222 -9.07 -23.69 2.61
CA LEU A 222 -9.31 -22.91 1.39
C LEU A 222 -8.38 -21.71 1.26
N ILE A 223 -8.06 -21.03 2.37
CA ILE A 223 -7.22 -19.82 2.35
C ILE A 223 -5.74 -20.11 2.57
N ALA A 224 -5.34 -21.31 2.98
CA ALA A 224 -3.96 -21.64 3.37
C ALA A 224 -2.95 -21.35 2.24
N ARG A 225 -3.26 -21.76 1.01
CA ARG A 225 -2.37 -21.54 -0.16
C ARG A 225 -2.33 -20.07 -0.59
N PRO A 226 -3.46 -19.36 -0.81
CA PRO A 226 -3.46 -17.94 -1.12
C PRO A 226 -2.77 -17.09 -0.04
N GLU A 227 -2.99 -17.39 1.24
CA GLU A 227 -2.34 -16.67 2.34
C GLU A 227 -0.83 -16.91 2.38
N LYS A 228 -0.38 -18.14 2.09
CA LYS A 228 1.05 -18.43 1.95
C LYS A 228 1.66 -17.66 0.78
N ALA A 229 0.96 -17.58 -0.36
CA ALA A 229 1.42 -16.79 -1.51
C ALA A 229 1.53 -15.30 -1.17
N LEU A 230 0.54 -14.73 -0.44
CA LEU A 230 0.61 -13.35 0.05
C LEU A 230 1.85 -13.09 0.91
N LYS A 231 2.13 -13.98 1.87
CA LYS A 231 3.33 -13.86 2.72
C LYS A 231 4.62 -13.89 1.90
N LEU A 232 4.69 -14.78 0.90
CA LEU A 232 5.86 -14.89 0.04
C LEU A 232 6.04 -13.68 -0.87
N ILE A 233 4.96 -13.09 -1.40
CA ILE A 233 5.02 -11.87 -2.22
C ILE A 233 5.57 -10.71 -1.39
N VAL A 234 5.06 -10.50 -0.17
CA VAL A 234 5.58 -9.46 0.75
C VAL A 234 7.09 -9.62 0.93
N VAL A 235 7.53 -10.82 1.32
CA VAL A 235 8.96 -11.09 1.54
C VAL A 235 9.79 -10.89 0.27
N ALA A 236 9.29 -11.33 -0.88
CA ALA A 236 9.99 -11.20 -2.16
C ALA A 236 10.17 -9.73 -2.56
N VAL A 237 9.13 -8.91 -2.43
CA VAL A 237 9.18 -7.48 -2.76
C VAL A 237 10.09 -6.74 -1.78
N ASP A 238 9.99 -7.01 -0.48
CA ASP A 238 10.82 -6.37 0.54
C ASP A 238 12.31 -6.71 0.34
N LEU A 239 12.64 -7.98 0.11
CA LEU A 239 14.02 -8.40 -0.17
C LEU A 239 14.55 -7.83 -1.49
N LEU A 240 13.73 -7.76 -2.54
CA LEU A 240 14.11 -7.12 -3.80
C LEU A 240 14.44 -5.64 -3.59
N ALA A 241 13.59 -4.91 -2.88
CA ALA A 241 13.80 -3.50 -2.57
C ALA A 241 15.09 -3.25 -1.78
N ILE A 242 15.31 -4.06 -0.74
CA ILE A 242 16.53 -4.01 0.08
C ILE A 242 17.76 -4.33 -0.77
N GLY A 243 17.74 -5.41 -1.55
CA GLY A 243 18.85 -5.82 -2.41
C GLY A 243 19.23 -4.76 -3.44
N LEU A 244 18.24 -4.19 -4.13
CA LEU A 244 18.48 -3.10 -5.09
C LEU A 244 19.03 -1.84 -4.40
N THR A 245 18.53 -1.51 -3.21
CA THR A 245 19.01 -0.35 -2.45
C THR A 245 20.45 -0.55 -1.99
N ILE A 246 20.81 -1.75 -1.49
CA ILE A 246 22.18 -2.09 -1.10
C ILE A 246 23.11 -1.99 -2.32
N HIS A 247 22.73 -2.61 -3.44
CA HIS A 247 23.51 -2.53 -4.68
C HIS A 247 23.72 -1.07 -5.16
N LYS A 248 22.69 -0.20 -4.95
CA LYS A 248 22.78 1.22 -5.32
C LYS A 248 23.69 2.01 -4.41
N LEU A 249 23.79 1.66 -3.13
CA LEU A 249 24.63 2.34 -2.14
C LEU A 249 26.09 1.83 -2.16
N PHE A 250 26.27 0.56 -2.52
CA PHE A 250 27.56 -0.15 -2.51
C PHE A 250 27.75 -0.88 -3.86
N PRO A 251 27.99 -0.12 -4.97
CA PRO A 251 28.09 -0.65 -6.33
C PRO A 251 29.32 -1.54 -6.54
#